data_caca30732ee7a1f4b9a17ecf1d0c7506
#
_entry.id   caca30732ee7a1f4b9a17ecf1d0c7506
#
_cell.length_a   1.000
_cell.length_b   1.000
_cell.length_c   1.000
_cell.angle_alpha   90.00
_cell.angle_beta   90.00
_cell.angle_gamma   90.00
#
_symmetry.space_group_name_H-M   'P 1'
#
loop_
_entity.id
_entity.type
_entity.pdbx_description
1 polymer ?
#
loop_
_entity_poly.entity_id
_entity_poly.type
_entity_poly.pdbx_seq_one_letter_code
_entity_poly.pdbx_strand_id
1 'polypeptide(L)'
;MNTKSILLAVTGLTPQVVTETLYAMHRQGQPLPEQIHILTTAEGHQRARLTLVNDGWLMRFCRDYQLPRPDFSESHIHILQHPDGEILHDIRTQADNQAMADGITEWIRTLTADPDTVLHVSIAGGRKTMGFYAGYALSLYGRPQDRLSHVLVSADFESHPRFYYPTPYSHVIYGNDPTRKPLDTQNAEVMLADIAFVRLRHGLDTALLQGKSSFSESVAKAQQALGPAHLRLDLKQRRIQAQDTLIKLTPADLAFYSWLLKRQLAGQPLPTCPSDGAPEPSYAEQYLGEYRLISGELGGADRTIQALRHGMSKSFFEQRKSRINNKLKQTLQHAAPAYLISAVGKRPQTRYRIWLNADQIQYQQENKG
;
A
#
# COMPACT_ATOMS: atom_id res chain seq x y z
N MET A 1 25.73 -6.24 -15.83
CA MET A 1 24.30 -6.02 -16.10
C MET A 1 24.12 -4.54 -16.32
N ASN A 2 23.51 -4.14 -17.42
CA ASN A 2 23.34 -2.70 -17.73
C ASN A 2 22.09 -2.24 -16.96
N THR A 3 22.29 -1.55 -15.84
CA THR A 3 21.19 -1.07 -15.00
C THR A 3 20.61 0.18 -15.62
N LYS A 4 19.36 0.15 -16.06
CA LYS A 4 18.66 1.28 -16.67
C LYS A 4 18.32 2.35 -15.63
N SER A 5 18.77 3.58 -15.85
CA SER A 5 18.50 4.72 -14.96
C SER A 5 17.30 5.54 -15.45
N ILE A 6 16.28 5.73 -14.60
CA ILE A 6 15.02 6.39 -14.93
C ILE A 6 14.79 7.57 -13.96
N LEU A 7 14.50 8.75 -14.51
CA LEU A 7 13.94 9.87 -13.76
C LEU A 7 12.43 9.90 -13.94
N LEU A 8 11.69 9.82 -12.83
CA LEU A 8 10.26 10.05 -12.78
C LEU A 8 10.00 11.42 -12.14
N ALA A 9 9.55 12.39 -12.92
CA ALA A 9 9.19 13.70 -12.42
C ALA A 9 7.67 13.83 -12.27
N VAL A 10 7.22 14.25 -11.09
CA VAL A 10 5.83 14.59 -10.85
C VAL A 10 5.67 16.09 -11.00
N THR A 11 4.93 16.54 -12.01
CA THR A 11 4.83 17.97 -12.32
C THR A 11 3.38 18.42 -12.56
N GLY A 12 3.14 19.72 -12.37
CA GLY A 12 1.93 20.40 -12.83
C GLY A 12 2.28 21.37 -13.96
N LEU A 13 2.07 22.67 -13.73
CA LEU A 13 2.31 23.73 -14.70
C LEU A 13 3.76 24.22 -14.78
N THR A 14 4.69 23.61 -14.01
CA THR A 14 6.09 23.98 -13.93
C THR A 14 7.01 22.85 -14.39
N PRO A 15 7.03 22.48 -15.68
CA PRO A 15 7.88 21.41 -16.20
C PRO A 15 9.39 21.72 -16.14
N GLN A 16 9.75 22.96 -15.86
CA GLN A 16 11.14 23.43 -15.67
C GLN A 16 11.88 22.59 -14.63
N VAL A 17 11.16 22.08 -13.61
CA VAL A 17 11.76 21.24 -12.57
C VAL A 17 12.51 20.01 -13.12
N VAL A 18 12.20 19.56 -14.34
CA VAL A 18 12.89 18.46 -15.00
C VAL A 18 14.33 18.88 -15.35
N THR A 19 14.47 19.99 -16.06
CA THR A 19 15.80 20.51 -16.47
C THR A 19 16.60 21.03 -15.28
N GLU A 20 15.94 21.62 -14.29
CA GLU A 20 16.55 22.03 -13.01
C GLU A 20 17.10 20.82 -12.25
N THR A 21 16.34 19.71 -12.17
CA THR A 21 16.78 18.46 -11.55
C THR A 21 17.99 17.88 -12.27
N LEU A 22 17.96 17.82 -13.61
CA LEU A 22 19.07 17.31 -14.41
C LEU A 22 20.32 18.18 -14.28
N TYR A 23 20.16 19.51 -14.24
CA TYR A 23 21.27 20.43 -14.00
C TYR A 23 21.91 20.18 -12.62
N ALA A 24 21.09 20.07 -11.58
CA ALA A 24 21.59 19.84 -10.22
C ALA A 24 22.31 18.48 -10.10
N MET A 25 21.79 17.43 -10.75
CA MET A 25 22.47 16.12 -10.84
C MET A 25 23.83 16.26 -11.53
N HIS A 26 23.88 16.94 -12.67
CA HIS A 26 25.13 17.19 -13.41
C HIS A 26 26.15 17.93 -12.54
N ARG A 27 25.74 19.01 -11.86
CA ARG A 27 26.61 19.80 -10.98
C ARG A 27 27.17 19.01 -9.80
N GLN A 28 26.44 18.00 -9.33
CA GLN A 28 26.89 17.10 -8.26
C GLN A 28 27.69 15.89 -8.77
N GLY A 29 27.98 15.81 -10.08
CA GLY A 29 28.70 14.69 -10.68
C GLY A 29 27.93 13.37 -10.64
N GLN A 30 26.60 13.45 -10.51
CA GLN A 30 25.74 12.25 -10.53
C GLN A 30 25.48 11.79 -11.97
N PRO A 31 25.32 10.47 -12.20
CA PRO A 31 24.94 9.96 -13.50
C PRO A 31 23.55 10.50 -13.88
N LEU A 32 23.44 10.96 -15.13
CA LEU A 32 22.14 11.40 -15.66
C LEU A 32 21.27 10.21 -16.03
N PRO A 33 19.94 10.35 -15.97
CA PRO A 33 19.01 9.30 -16.33
C PRO A 33 19.08 8.99 -17.84
N GLU A 34 18.98 7.70 -18.17
CA GLU A 34 18.87 7.26 -19.57
C GLU A 34 17.48 7.53 -20.13
N GLN A 35 16.46 7.51 -19.26
CA GLN A 35 15.07 7.74 -19.63
C GLN A 35 14.38 8.68 -18.63
N ILE A 36 13.48 9.53 -19.14
CA ILE A 36 12.70 10.47 -18.31
C ILE A 36 11.22 10.21 -18.53
N HIS A 37 10.46 10.08 -17.44
CA HIS A 37 9.00 10.05 -17.45
C HIS A 37 8.45 11.23 -16.63
N ILE A 38 7.36 11.80 -17.11
CA ILE A 38 6.62 12.86 -16.41
C ILE A 38 5.21 12.37 -16.12
N LEU A 39 4.79 12.45 -14.86
CA LEU A 39 3.40 12.23 -14.45
C LEU A 39 2.75 13.57 -14.18
N THR A 40 1.60 13.80 -14.82
CA THR A 40 0.97 15.11 -14.77
C THR A 40 -0.54 15.04 -15.08
N THR A 41 -1.21 16.19 -15.05
CA THR A 41 -2.59 16.39 -15.52
C THR A 41 -2.62 16.81 -16.99
N ALA A 42 -3.80 16.88 -17.61
CA ALA A 42 -3.94 17.32 -19.01
C ALA A 42 -3.37 18.74 -19.23
N GLU A 43 -3.61 19.66 -18.30
CA GLU A 43 -3.03 21.02 -18.39
C GLU A 43 -1.49 20.98 -18.28
N GLY A 44 -0.97 20.18 -17.37
CA GLY A 44 0.48 19.99 -17.19
C GLY A 44 1.14 19.32 -18.40
N HIS A 45 0.46 18.34 -19.01
CA HIS A 45 0.92 17.68 -20.25
C HIS A 45 1.09 18.70 -21.39
N GLN A 46 0.08 19.55 -21.63
CA GLN A 46 0.18 20.58 -22.65
C GLN A 46 1.36 21.51 -22.40
N ARG A 47 1.57 21.90 -21.13
CA ARG A 47 2.68 22.78 -20.76
C ARG A 47 4.04 22.12 -20.96
N ALA A 48 4.19 20.86 -20.49
CA ALA A 48 5.44 20.10 -20.63
C ALA A 48 5.76 19.81 -22.10
N ARG A 49 4.76 19.43 -22.91
CA ARG A 49 4.92 19.21 -24.35
C ARG A 49 5.38 20.50 -25.07
N LEU A 50 4.72 21.61 -24.80
CA LEU A 50 5.06 22.89 -25.43
C LEU A 50 6.52 23.26 -25.13
N THR A 51 6.93 23.20 -23.86
CA THR A 51 8.21 23.75 -23.42
C THR A 51 9.38 22.78 -23.57
N LEU A 52 9.24 21.55 -23.06
CA LEU A 52 10.33 20.58 -23.05
C LEU A 52 10.57 19.93 -24.42
N VAL A 53 9.46 19.71 -25.20
CA VAL A 53 9.53 19.03 -26.50
C VAL A 53 9.55 20.05 -27.64
N ASN A 54 8.50 20.89 -27.79
CA ASN A 54 8.37 21.78 -28.96
C ASN A 54 9.37 22.95 -28.93
N ASP A 55 9.49 23.67 -27.80
CA ASP A 55 10.48 24.71 -27.61
C ASP A 55 11.90 24.12 -27.39
N GLY A 56 12.00 22.81 -27.12
CA GLY A 56 13.23 22.06 -27.06
C GLY A 56 14.13 22.37 -25.86
N TRP A 57 13.59 22.85 -24.74
CA TRP A 57 14.40 23.22 -23.57
C TRP A 57 15.23 22.07 -23.01
N LEU A 58 14.74 20.83 -23.03
CA LEU A 58 15.53 19.66 -22.61
C LEU A 58 16.72 19.41 -23.55
N MET A 59 16.49 19.51 -24.86
CA MET A 59 17.53 19.31 -25.86
C MET A 59 18.56 20.43 -25.84
N ARG A 60 18.10 21.67 -25.56
CA ARG A 60 18.99 22.82 -25.39
C ARG A 60 19.89 22.63 -24.17
N PHE A 61 19.37 22.17 -23.04
CA PHE A 61 20.14 21.83 -21.86
C PHE A 61 21.25 20.81 -22.18
N CYS A 62 20.89 19.69 -22.82
CA CYS A 62 21.87 18.66 -23.19
C CYS A 62 22.98 19.21 -24.10
N ARG A 63 22.62 20.07 -25.07
CA ARG A 63 23.59 20.70 -25.97
C ARG A 63 24.50 21.68 -25.22
N ASP A 64 23.95 22.55 -24.39
CA ASP A 64 24.68 23.61 -23.70
C ASP A 64 25.70 23.04 -22.71
N TYR A 65 25.45 21.86 -22.14
CA TYR A 65 26.35 21.18 -21.22
C TYR A 65 27.06 19.97 -21.83
N GLN A 66 26.92 19.74 -23.16
CA GLN A 66 27.54 18.62 -23.89
C GLN A 66 27.24 17.25 -23.27
N LEU A 67 25.97 17.05 -22.87
CA LEU A 67 25.49 15.87 -22.18
C LEU A 67 24.80 14.89 -23.14
N PRO A 68 24.80 13.59 -22.84
CA PRO A 68 24.04 12.61 -23.60
C PRO A 68 22.54 12.93 -23.53
N ARG A 69 21.83 12.65 -24.60
CA ARG A 69 20.37 12.86 -24.65
C ARG A 69 19.66 11.73 -23.99
N PRO A 70 18.82 11.96 -22.98
CA PRO A 70 17.96 10.93 -22.44
C PRO A 70 16.87 10.54 -23.45
N ASP A 71 16.37 9.33 -23.33
CA ASP A 71 15.17 8.89 -24.03
C ASP A 71 13.96 9.66 -23.46
N PHE A 72 13.51 10.64 -24.23
CA PHE A 72 12.38 11.50 -23.87
C PHE A 72 11.69 12.06 -25.12
N SER A 73 10.38 11.92 -25.15
CA SER A 73 9.52 12.43 -26.19
C SER A 73 8.13 12.73 -25.57
N GLU A 74 7.17 13.20 -26.38
CA GLU A 74 5.79 13.41 -25.93
C GLU A 74 5.18 12.14 -25.31
N SER A 75 5.52 10.94 -25.82
CA SER A 75 5.03 9.67 -25.29
C SER A 75 5.49 9.35 -23.87
N HIS A 76 6.48 10.08 -23.34
CA HIS A 76 6.96 9.95 -21.96
C HIS A 76 6.30 10.94 -21.00
N ILE A 77 5.35 11.76 -21.49
CA ILE A 77 4.55 12.67 -20.68
C ILE A 77 3.18 12.01 -20.46
N HIS A 78 2.95 11.48 -19.27
CA HIS A 78 1.78 10.67 -18.97
C HIS A 78 0.72 11.48 -18.24
N ILE A 79 -0.49 11.51 -18.81
CA ILE A 79 -1.66 12.10 -18.17
C ILE A 79 -2.25 11.06 -17.23
N LEU A 80 -2.40 11.40 -15.96
CA LEU A 80 -3.10 10.57 -14.99
C LEU A 80 -4.58 10.47 -15.33
N GLN A 81 -5.22 9.34 -15.00
CA GLN A 81 -6.59 9.04 -15.38
C GLN A 81 -7.38 8.54 -14.17
N HIS A 82 -8.68 8.74 -14.23
CA HIS A 82 -9.66 8.09 -13.36
C HIS A 82 -9.77 6.59 -13.66
N PRO A 83 -10.33 5.78 -12.75
CA PRO A 83 -10.51 4.34 -12.97
C PRO A 83 -11.36 3.96 -14.20
N ASP A 84 -12.26 4.85 -14.63
CA ASP A 84 -13.09 4.70 -15.83
C ASP A 84 -12.37 5.09 -17.13
N GLY A 85 -11.12 5.57 -17.03
CA GLY A 85 -10.30 6.00 -18.17
C GLY A 85 -10.45 7.48 -18.54
N GLU A 86 -11.29 8.24 -17.85
CA GLU A 86 -11.36 9.69 -18.05
C GLU A 86 -10.04 10.35 -17.64
N ILE A 87 -9.53 11.26 -18.48
CA ILE A 87 -8.28 11.97 -18.22
C ILE A 87 -8.43 13.00 -17.09
N LEU A 88 -7.41 13.09 -16.24
CA LEU A 88 -7.38 14.05 -15.15
C LEU A 88 -6.98 15.43 -15.68
N HIS A 89 -7.95 16.34 -15.80
CA HIS A 89 -7.70 17.70 -16.29
C HIS A 89 -6.91 18.55 -15.30
N ASP A 90 -7.34 18.57 -14.04
CA ASP A 90 -6.67 19.17 -12.88
C ASP A 90 -7.11 18.40 -11.62
N ILE A 91 -6.53 18.71 -10.47
CA ILE A 91 -6.87 18.08 -9.18
C ILE A 91 -7.70 19.08 -8.38
N ARG A 92 -9.03 18.92 -8.39
CA ARG A 92 -9.97 19.86 -7.74
C ARG A 92 -10.95 19.19 -6.80
N THR A 93 -11.18 17.90 -6.95
CA THR A 93 -12.11 17.11 -6.13
C THR A 93 -11.39 16.02 -5.35
N GLN A 94 -12.10 15.42 -4.41
CA GLN A 94 -11.60 14.22 -3.69
C GLN A 94 -11.38 13.05 -4.64
N ALA A 95 -12.24 12.88 -5.65
CA ALA A 95 -12.12 11.83 -6.65
C ALA A 95 -10.86 12.04 -7.53
N ASP A 96 -10.58 13.28 -7.96
CA ASP A 96 -9.36 13.60 -8.70
C ASP A 96 -8.11 13.30 -7.87
N ASN A 97 -8.14 13.68 -6.57
CA ASN A 97 -7.03 13.45 -5.67
C ASN A 97 -6.79 11.94 -5.45
N GLN A 98 -7.84 11.13 -5.40
CA GLN A 98 -7.76 9.68 -5.28
C GLN A 98 -7.23 9.04 -6.56
N ALA A 99 -7.74 9.42 -7.72
CA ALA A 99 -7.27 8.95 -9.02
C ALA A 99 -5.79 9.27 -9.24
N MET A 100 -5.37 10.48 -8.87
CA MET A 100 -3.98 10.90 -8.90
C MET A 100 -3.10 10.05 -7.96
N ALA A 101 -3.55 9.79 -6.74
CA ALA A 101 -2.83 8.96 -5.77
C ALA A 101 -2.64 7.53 -6.28
N ASP A 102 -3.71 6.91 -6.80
CA ASP A 102 -3.69 5.57 -7.36
C ASP A 102 -2.77 5.50 -8.60
N GLY A 103 -2.86 6.48 -9.50
CA GLY A 103 -2.04 6.53 -10.71
C GLY A 103 -0.55 6.71 -10.42
N ILE A 104 -0.15 7.64 -9.54
CA ILE A 104 1.26 7.83 -9.15
C ILE A 104 1.80 6.57 -8.48
N THR A 105 1.01 5.97 -7.60
CA THR A 105 1.41 4.77 -6.87
C THR A 105 1.62 3.59 -7.81
N GLU A 106 0.74 3.40 -8.78
CA GLU A 106 0.85 2.33 -9.78
C GLU A 106 2.07 2.50 -10.70
N TRP A 107 2.37 3.73 -11.10
CA TRP A 107 3.57 4.04 -11.88
C TRP A 107 4.84 3.66 -11.11
N ILE A 108 4.96 4.10 -9.85
CA ILE A 108 6.12 3.79 -9.02
C ILE A 108 6.22 2.29 -8.75
N ARG A 109 5.10 1.60 -8.48
CA ARG A 109 5.05 0.15 -8.33
C ARG A 109 5.59 -0.57 -9.56
N THR A 110 5.14 -0.16 -10.75
CA THR A 110 5.55 -0.76 -12.03
C THR A 110 7.03 -0.54 -12.32
N LEU A 111 7.53 0.70 -12.17
CA LEU A 111 8.94 1.02 -12.41
C LEU A 111 9.89 0.36 -11.39
N THR A 112 9.42 0.09 -10.17
CA THR A 112 10.21 -0.61 -9.15
C THR A 112 10.06 -2.14 -9.20
N ALA A 113 9.25 -2.69 -10.09
CA ALA A 113 9.09 -4.13 -10.24
C ALA A 113 10.31 -4.77 -10.93
N ASP A 114 10.94 -4.08 -11.86
CA ASP A 114 12.12 -4.53 -12.59
C ASP A 114 13.39 -4.34 -11.74
N PRO A 115 14.10 -5.41 -11.33
CA PRO A 115 15.31 -5.31 -10.50
C PRO A 115 16.47 -4.58 -11.20
N ASP A 116 16.51 -4.57 -12.54
CA ASP A 116 17.58 -3.99 -13.33
C ASP A 116 17.40 -2.49 -13.61
N THR A 117 16.42 -1.84 -12.95
CA THR A 117 16.22 -0.39 -13.01
C THR A 117 16.71 0.31 -11.75
N VAL A 118 17.12 1.57 -11.88
CA VAL A 118 17.30 2.53 -10.78
C VAL A 118 16.31 3.66 -10.99
N LEU A 119 15.43 3.90 -10.02
CA LEU A 119 14.41 4.93 -10.10
C LEU A 119 14.80 6.15 -9.25
N HIS A 120 14.88 7.30 -9.89
CA HIS A 120 14.98 8.58 -9.22
C HIS A 120 13.65 9.32 -9.36
N VAL A 121 12.97 9.59 -8.24
CA VAL A 121 11.71 10.33 -8.22
C VAL A 121 11.97 11.77 -7.81
N SER A 122 11.55 12.73 -8.65
CA SER A 122 11.59 14.16 -8.35
C SER A 122 10.19 14.67 -8.02
N ILE A 123 10.05 15.32 -6.84
CA ILE A 123 8.78 15.89 -6.35
C ILE A 123 8.78 17.42 -6.35
N ALA A 124 9.61 18.02 -7.19
CA ALA A 124 9.79 19.47 -7.19
C ALA A 124 8.62 20.25 -7.82
N GLY A 125 7.75 19.59 -8.57
CA GLY A 125 6.63 20.22 -9.26
C GLY A 125 5.27 19.66 -8.86
N GLY A 126 4.23 20.22 -9.47
CA GLY A 126 2.85 19.78 -9.29
C GLY A 126 2.17 20.30 -8.02
N ARG A 127 0.98 19.77 -7.76
CA ARG A 127 0.27 20.08 -6.51
C ARG A 127 0.94 19.35 -5.34
N LYS A 128 0.86 19.93 -4.15
CA LYS A 128 1.50 19.38 -2.92
C LYS A 128 1.16 17.91 -2.66
N THR A 129 -0.08 17.51 -2.96
CA THR A 129 -0.54 16.12 -2.80
C THR A 129 0.15 15.16 -3.76
N MET A 130 0.54 15.57 -4.96
CA MET A 130 1.29 14.74 -5.91
C MET A 130 2.65 14.34 -5.33
N GLY A 131 3.39 15.31 -4.79
CA GLY A 131 4.68 15.06 -4.14
C GLY A 131 4.55 14.15 -2.92
N PHE A 132 3.50 14.36 -2.09
CA PHE A 132 3.21 13.49 -0.96
C PHE A 132 3.01 12.03 -1.38
N TYR A 133 2.14 11.78 -2.37
CA TYR A 133 1.86 10.41 -2.81
C TYR A 133 3.04 9.76 -3.54
N ALA A 134 3.84 10.53 -4.27
CA ALA A 134 5.06 10.02 -4.87
C ALA A 134 6.08 9.55 -3.83
N GLY A 135 6.32 10.34 -2.77
CA GLY A 135 7.16 9.95 -1.64
C GLY A 135 6.60 8.78 -0.86
N TYR A 136 5.29 8.75 -0.64
CA TYR A 136 4.62 7.65 0.05
C TYR A 136 4.68 6.33 -0.77
N ALA A 137 4.41 6.40 -2.07
CA ALA A 137 4.54 5.25 -2.96
C ALA A 137 5.97 4.71 -3.00
N LEU A 138 6.97 5.60 -3.02
CA LEU A 138 8.37 5.19 -2.95
C LEU A 138 8.72 4.57 -1.59
N SER A 139 8.09 5.00 -0.49
CA SER A 139 8.23 4.33 0.81
C SER A 139 7.66 2.91 0.77
N LEU A 140 6.56 2.68 0.06
CA LEU A 140 5.96 1.35 -0.08
C LEU A 140 6.76 0.44 -1.01
N TYR A 141 7.16 0.91 -2.18
CA TYR A 141 7.71 0.08 -3.26
C TYR A 141 9.21 0.25 -3.49
N GLY A 142 9.81 1.30 -2.95
CA GLY A 142 11.21 1.66 -3.20
C GLY A 142 12.20 0.62 -2.72
N ARG A 143 13.27 0.48 -3.51
CA ARG A 143 14.39 -0.43 -3.31
C ARG A 143 15.62 0.34 -2.78
N PRO A 144 16.67 -0.33 -2.31
CA PRO A 144 17.87 0.35 -1.81
C PRO A 144 18.50 1.34 -2.80
N GLN A 145 18.43 1.04 -4.11
CA GLN A 145 18.98 1.89 -5.18
C GLN A 145 18.09 3.07 -5.55
N ASP A 146 16.80 3.09 -5.16
CA ASP A 146 15.87 4.13 -5.54
C ASP A 146 16.03 5.39 -4.67
N ARG A 147 15.82 6.57 -5.29
CA ARG A 147 16.05 7.88 -4.68
C ARG A 147 14.82 8.77 -4.80
N LEU A 148 14.69 9.69 -3.84
CA LEU A 148 13.69 10.75 -3.82
C LEU A 148 14.41 12.08 -3.66
N SER A 149 14.05 13.06 -4.46
CA SER A 149 14.65 14.40 -4.38
C SER A 149 13.66 15.52 -4.64
N HIS A 150 14.07 16.69 -4.20
CA HIS A 150 13.48 17.97 -4.52
C HIS A 150 14.56 18.90 -5.05
N VAL A 151 14.28 19.67 -6.10
CA VAL A 151 15.20 20.70 -6.58
C VAL A 151 14.81 22.05 -5.99
N LEU A 152 15.82 22.76 -5.51
CA LEU A 152 15.69 24.10 -4.94
C LEU A 152 16.38 25.09 -5.89
N VAL A 153 15.71 26.20 -6.17
CA VAL A 153 16.17 27.25 -7.07
C VAL A 153 16.20 28.56 -6.29
N SER A 154 17.21 29.41 -6.54
CA SER A 154 17.30 30.73 -5.92
C SER A 154 16.05 31.58 -6.22
N ALA A 155 15.59 32.35 -5.22
CA ALA A 155 14.26 32.98 -5.16
C ALA A 155 13.86 33.79 -6.40
N ASP A 156 14.80 34.52 -7.02
CA ASP A 156 14.52 35.31 -8.22
C ASP A 156 14.13 34.45 -9.43
N PHE A 157 14.53 33.20 -9.45
CA PHE A 157 14.32 32.25 -10.56
C PHE A 157 13.29 31.18 -10.23
N GLU A 158 12.92 31.01 -8.97
CA GLU A 158 11.92 30.02 -8.54
C GLU A 158 10.59 30.23 -9.26
N SER A 159 10.09 29.17 -9.88
CA SER A 159 8.82 29.21 -10.67
C SER A 159 8.78 30.26 -11.80
N HIS A 160 9.93 30.80 -12.20
CA HIS A 160 9.96 31.78 -13.28
C HIS A 160 9.69 31.10 -14.64
N PRO A 161 8.71 31.54 -15.43
CA PRO A 161 8.23 30.82 -16.63
C PRO A 161 9.24 30.72 -17.78
N ARG A 162 10.31 31.51 -17.75
CA ARG A 162 11.40 31.50 -18.75
C ARG A 162 12.71 30.94 -18.21
N PHE A 163 12.76 30.49 -16.97
CA PHE A 163 13.91 29.85 -16.38
C PHE A 163 13.78 28.33 -16.45
N TYR A 164 14.77 27.64 -16.98
CA TYR A 164 14.80 26.19 -17.14
C TYR A 164 16.05 25.56 -16.52
N TYR A 165 17.16 26.27 -16.51
CA TYR A 165 18.43 25.87 -15.89
C TYR A 165 19.38 27.07 -15.95
N PRO A 166 20.40 27.16 -15.07
CA PRO A 166 21.50 28.09 -15.22
C PRO A 166 22.23 27.82 -16.54
N THR A 167 22.37 28.84 -17.37
CA THR A 167 23.08 28.71 -18.68
C THR A 167 24.59 28.84 -18.50
N PRO A 168 25.43 28.13 -19.30
CA PRO A 168 26.88 28.29 -19.22
C PRO A 168 27.40 29.62 -19.88
N TYR A 169 26.48 30.48 -20.29
CA TYR A 169 26.68 31.79 -20.87
C TYR A 169 25.65 32.78 -20.34
N SER A 170 25.97 34.09 -20.44
CA SER A 170 24.99 35.12 -20.04
C SER A 170 23.72 35.06 -20.89
N HIS A 171 22.59 34.85 -20.22
CA HIS A 171 21.25 34.85 -20.82
C HIS A 171 20.29 35.58 -19.89
N VAL A 172 19.88 36.79 -20.30
CA VAL A 172 19.05 37.65 -19.48
C VAL A 172 17.56 37.38 -19.72
N ILE A 173 16.85 37.08 -18.66
CA ILE A 173 15.39 37.02 -18.58
C ILE A 173 14.91 38.17 -17.69
N TYR A 174 13.64 38.48 -17.73
CA TYR A 174 13.09 39.63 -16.97
C TYR A 174 12.07 39.12 -15.95
N GLY A 175 12.22 39.58 -14.71
CA GLY A 175 11.30 39.26 -13.62
C GLY A 175 9.83 39.52 -13.96
N ASN A 176 8.96 38.77 -13.32
CA ASN A 176 7.50 38.89 -13.48
C ASN A 176 6.91 40.04 -12.65
N ASP A 177 7.70 40.70 -11.84
CA ASP A 177 7.31 41.84 -11.04
C ASP A 177 7.22 43.15 -11.89
N PRO A 178 6.55 44.20 -11.43
CA PRO A 178 6.40 45.45 -12.16
C PRO A 178 7.72 46.13 -12.54
N THR A 179 8.80 45.83 -11.80
CA THR A 179 10.12 46.46 -12.06
C THR A 179 10.83 45.81 -13.25
N ARG A 180 10.41 44.61 -13.67
CA ARG A 180 11.05 43.82 -14.74
C ARG A 180 12.56 43.74 -14.57
N LYS A 181 13.02 43.49 -13.34
CA LYS A 181 14.46 43.33 -13.02
C LYS A 181 15.10 42.37 -14.02
N PRO A 182 16.21 42.75 -14.67
CA PRO A 182 16.97 41.82 -15.50
C PRO A 182 17.63 40.76 -14.60
N LEU A 183 17.45 39.49 -14.95
CA LEU A 183 17.98 38.34 -14.25
C LEU A 183 18.82 37.53 -15.23
N ASP A 184 20.14 37.42 -14.97
CA ASP A 184 20.99 36.58 -15.79
C ASP A 184 20.94 35.14 -15.28
N THR A 185 20.46 34.23 -16.13
CA THR A 185 20.27 32.82 -15.78
C THR A 185 21.58 32.10 -15.41
N GLN A 186 22.71 32.61 -15.87
CA GLN A 186 24.04 32.10 -15.49
C GLN A 186 24.31 32.20 -13.97
N ASN A 187 23.72 33.18 -13.30
CA ASN A 187 23.90 33.44 -11.89
C ASN A 187 22.87 32.70 -10.98
N ALA A 188 21.98 31.94 -11.56
CA ALA A 188 21.00 31.19 -10.78
C ALA A 188 21.67 30.05 -10.01
N GLU A 189 21.29 29.89 -8.75
CA GLU A 189 21.70 28.76 -7.93
C GLU A 189 20.62 27.69 -7.95
N VAL A 190 21.00 26.47 -8.28
CA VAL A 190 20.12 25.31 -8.32
C VAL A 190 20.78 24.17 -7.55
N MET A 191 20.09 23.64 -6.59
CA MET A 191 20.57 22.58 -5.69
C MET A 191 19.58 21.42 -5.65
N LEU A 192 20.09 20.20 -5.67
CA LEU A 192 19.30 18.98 -5.44
C LEU A 192 19.34 18.63 -3.96
N ALA A 193 18.17 18.56 -3.34
CA ALA A 193 17.98 18.09 -1.98
C ALA A 193 17.50 16.64 -2.00
N ASP A 194 18.30 15.71 -1.52
CA ASP A 194 17.87 14.32 -1.31
C ASP A 194 16.89 14.24 -0.14
N ILE A 195 15.79 13.51 -0.33
CA ILE A 195 14.79 13.28 0.68
C ILE A 195 14.92 11.86 1.20
N ALA A 196 15.23 11.71 2.48
CA ALA A 196 15.25 10.42 3.13
C ALA A 196 13.82 9.87 3.30
N PHE A 197 13.65 8.58 3.02
CA PHE A 197 12.37 7.89 3.21
C PHE A 197 12.56 6.49 3.77
N VAL A 198 11.56 5.99 4.51
CA VAL A 198 11.57 4.63 5.07
C VAL A 198 11.10 3.65 3.99
N ARG A 199 11.86 2.56 3.81
CA ARG A 199 11.54 1.50 2.86
C ARG A 199 10.76 0.40 3.55
N LEU A 200 9.48 0.28 3.23
CA LEU A 200 8.53 -0.65 3.84
C LEU A 200 8.28 -1.92 3.00
N ARG A 201 8.86 -1.99 1.81
CA ARG A 201 8.62 -3.04 0.81
C ARG A 201 8.65 -4.48 1.37
N HIS A 202 9.58 -4.77 2.27
CA HIS A 202 9.72 -6.11 2.85
C HIS A 202 8.58 -6.53 3.79
N GLY A 203 7.79 -5.59 4.28
CA GLY A 203 6.63 -5.83 5.15
C GLY A 203 5.28 -5.79 4.45
N LEU A 204 5.26 -5.53 3.13
CA LEU A 204 4.02 -5.39 2.38
C LEU A 204 3.42 -6.74 1.98
N ASP A 205 2.08 -6.76 1.89
CA ASP A 205 1.33 -7.87 1.33
C ASP A 205 1.70 -8.08 -0.16
N THR A 206 1.86 -9.35 -0.53
CA THR A 206 2.14 -9.76 -1.91
C THR A 206 1.07 -9.25 -2.90
N ALA A 207 -0.20 -9.15 -2.50
CA ALA A 207 -1.28 -8.63 -3.35
C ALA A 207 -1.07 -7.16 -3.73
N LEU A 208 -0.59 -6.34 -2.78
CA LEU A 208 -0.27 -4.94 -3.02
C LEU A 208 0.95 -4.80 -3.95
N LEU A 209 2.01 -5.59 -3.70
CA LEU A 209 3.20 -5.62 -4.55
C LEU A 209 2.89 -6.05 -5.99
N GLN A 210 1.91 -6.94 -6.18
CA GLN A 210 1.48 -7.43 -7.48
C GLN A 210 0.43 -6.54 -8.18
N GLY A 211 0.01 -5.42 -7.57
CA GLY A 211 -0.99 -4.52 -8.15
C GLY A 211 -2.40 -5.13 -8.25
N LYS A 212 -2.73 -6.11 -7.39
CA LYS A 212 -4.07 -6.73 -7.34
C LYS A 212 -5.10 -5.88 -6.60
N SER A 213 -4.69 -4.80 -5.98
CA SER A 213 -5.55 -3.77 -5.37
C SER A 213 -4.92 -2.40 -5.55
N SER A 214 -5.76 -1.38 -5.73
CA SER A 214 -5.29 -0.01 -5.80
C SER A 214 -4.73 0.47 -4.45
N PHE A 215 -4.01 1.57 -4.46
CA PHE A 215 -3.53 2.21 -3.24
C PHE A 215 -4.70 2.60 -2.32
N SER A 216 -5.71 3.24 -2.86
CA SER A 216 -6.89 3.70 -2.11
C SER A 216 -7.67 2.53 -1.50
N GLU A 217 -7.86 1.43 -2.23
CA GLU A 217 -8.46 0.20 -1.68
C GLU A 217 -7.62 -0.39 -0.55
N SER A 218 -6.30 -0.38 -0.69
CA SER A 218 -5.38 -0.91 0.32
C SER A 218 -5.41 -0.08 1.60
N VAL A 219 -5.45 1.26 1.46
CA VAL A 219 -5.62 2.18 2.60
C VAL A 219 -6.96 1.97 3.28
N ALA A 220 -8.06 1.86 2.51
CA ALA A 220 -9.39 1.62 3.05
C ALA A 220 -9.45 0.32 3.86
N LYS A 221 -8.89 -0.78 3.32
CA LYS A 221 -8.78 -2.07 4.02
C LYS A 221 -7.95 -1.98 5.30
N ALA A 222 -6.82 -1.28 5.25
CA ALA A 222 -5.97 -1.09 6.43
C ALA A 222 -6.68 -0.26 7.52
N GLN A 223 -7.36 0.82 7.15
CA GLN A 223 -8.15 1.63 8.08
C GLN A 223 -9.34 0.87 8.66
N GLN A 224 -10.04 0.09 7.83
CA GLN A 224 -11.13 -0.78 8.29
C GLN A 224 -10.64 -1.80 9.32
N ALA A 225 -9.42 -2.34 9.13
CA ALA A 225 -8.78 -3.24 10.09
C ALA A 225 -8.44 -2.58 11.44
N LEU A 226 -8.30 -1.25 11.49
CA LEU A 226 -8.10 -0.47 12.72
C LEU A 226 -9.42 -0.15 13.44
N GLY A 227 -10.56 -0.36 12.80
CA GLY A 227 -11.89 -0.17 13.41
C GLY A 227 -12.17 -1.19 14.51
N PRO A 228 -13.23 -0.97 15.33
CA PRO A 228 -13.62 -1.93 16.36
C PRO A 228 -13.92 -3.29 15.73
N ALA A 229 -13.30 -4.32 16.28
CA ALA A 229 -13.50 -5.68 15.79
C ALA A 229 -14.93 -6.16 16.16
N HIS A 230 -15.68 -6.66 15.19
CA HIS A 230 -17.00 -7.27 15.39
C HIS A 230 -17.01 -8.64 14.72
N LEU A 231 -17.64 -9.61 15.40
CA LEU A 231 -17.76 -10.97 14.94
C LEU A 231 -19.22 -11.40 14.98
N ARG A 232 -19.77 -11.83 13.85
CA ARG A 232 -21.09 -12.44 13.75
C ARG A 232 -20.95 -13.90 13.34
N LEU A 233 -21.55 -14.80 14.11
CA LEU A 233 -21.57 -16.23 13.82
C LEU A 233 -22.94 -16.65 13.27
N ASP A 234 -22.94 -17.26 12.10
CA ASP A 234 -24.09 -17.93 11.50
C ASP A 234 -23.81 -19.43 11.44
N LEU A 235 -24.28 -20.14 12.44
CA LEU A 235 -24.04 -21.58 12.58
C LEU A 235 -24.77 -22.40 11.51
N LYS A 236 -25.95 -21.93 11.04
CA LYS A 236 -26.75 -22.63 10.00
C LYS A 236 -26.07 -22.51 8.63
N GLN A 237 -25.60 -21.33 8.27
CA GLN A 237 -24.95 -21.11 6.99
C GLN A 237 -23.44 -21.46 7.04
N ARG A 238 -22.96 -21.94 8.18
CA ARG A 238 -21.56 -22.38 8.41
C ARG A 238 -20.53 -21.32 8.06
N ARG A 239 -20.82 -20.09 8.43
CA ARG A 239 -19.96 -18.93 8.16
C ARG A 239 -19.82 -18.03 9.38
N ILE A 240 -18.73 -17.32 9.41
CA ILE A 240 -18.54 -16.19 10.30
C ILE A 240 -18.37 -14.93 9.48
N GLN A 241 -18.83 -13.82 10.01
CA GLN A 241 -18.62 -12.49 9.46
C GLN A 241 -17.74 -11.72 10.46
N ALA A 242 -16.53 -11.39 10.04
CA ALA A 242 -15.60 -10.56 10.78
C ALA A 242 -15.60 -9.16 10.15
N GLN A 243 -16.13 -8.17 10.84
CA GLN A 243 -16.52 -6.88 10.24
C GLN A 243 -17.40 -7.13 8.99
N ASP A 244 -16.97 -6.67 7.81
CA ASP A 244 -17.70 -6.87 6.55
C ASP A 244 -17.25 -8.11 5.76
N THR A 245 -16.27 -8.86 6.28
CA THR A 245 -15.69 -10.00 5.57
C THR A 245 -16.34 -11.31 5.98
N LEU A 246 -16.92 -12.02 4.98
CA LEU A 246 -17.50 -13.36 5.18
C LEU A 246 -16.43 -14.44 5.06
N ILE A 247 -16.37 -15.32 6.07
CA ILE A 247 -15.42 -16.43 6.12
C ILE A 247 -16.17 -17.73 6.28
N LYS A 248 -16.00 -18.65 5.32
CA LYS A 248 -16.54 -20.01 5.40
C LYS A 248 -15.54 -20.89 6.13
N LEU A 249 -16.01 -21.56 7.19
CA LEU A 249 -15.27 -22.59 7.92
C LEU A 249 -15.91 -23.95 7.69
N THR A 250 -15.12 -25.02 7.83
CA THR A 250 -15.69 -26.37 7.86
C THR A 250 -16.58 -26.53 9.11
N PRO A 251 -17.58 -27.41 9.10
CA PRO A 251 -18.42 -27.62 10.29
C PRO A 251 -17.62 -27.89 11.56
N ALA A 252 -16.55 -28.68 11.43
CA ALA A 252 -15.68 -29.04 12.54
C ALA A 252 -14.84 -27.85 13.05
N ASP A 253 -14.37 -26.98 12.16
CA ASP A 253 -13.59 -25.81 12.54
C ASP A 253 -14.52 -24.73 13.14
N LEU A 254 -15.73 -24.55 12.57
CA LEU A 254 -16.72 -23.63 13.13
C LEU A 254 -17.20 -24.06 14.52
N ALA A 255 -17.44 -25.36 14.72
CA ALA A 255 -17.80 -25.91 16.03
C ALA A 255 -16.71 -25.65 17.09
N PHE A 256 -15.44 -25.81 16.71
CA PHE A 256 -14.32 -25.55 17.62
C PHE A 256 -14.21 -24.05 17.96
N TYR A 257 -14.42 -23.18 16.98
CA TYR A 257 -14.37 -21.74 17.19
C TYR A 257 -15.56 -21.25 18.05
N SER A 258 -16.78 -21.78 17.77
CA SER A 258 -17.98 -21.50 18.56
C SER A 258 -17.85 -21.98 20.01
N TRP A 259 -17.33 -23.19 20.22
CA TRP A 259 -17.06 -23.74 21.55
C TRP A 259 -16.14 -22.82 22.38
N LEU A 260 -15.03 -22.35 21.79
CA LEU A 260 -14.11 -21.44 22.48
C LEU A 260 -14.78 -20.11 22.84
N LEU A 261 -15.54 -19.52 21.90
CA LEU A 261 -16.25 -18.28 22.15
C LEU A 261 -17.33 -18.41 23.21
N LYS A 262 -18.14 -19.48 23.19
CA LYS A 262 -19.17 -19.71 24.20
C LYS A 262 -18.60 -19.91 25.60
N ARG A 263 -17.50 -20.64 25.72
CA ARG A 263 -16.78 -20.76 27.00
C ARG A 263 -16.33 -19.39 27.52
N GLN A 264 -15.76 -18.56 26.64
CA GLN A 264 -15.30 -17.22 26.98
C GLN A 264 -16.47 -16.31 27.39
N LEU A 265 -17.58 -16.33 26.64
CA LEU A 265 -18.78 -15.54 26.94
C LEU A 265 -19.48 -15.98 28.24
N ALA A 266 -19.45 -17.28 28.55
CA ALA A 266 -19.98 -17.83 29.79
C ALA A 266 -19.05 -17.62 31.01
N GLY A 267 -17.93 -16.91 30.86
CA GLY A 267 -16.97 -16.68 31.94
C GLY A 267 -16.28 -17.95 32.44
N GLN A 268 -16.34 -19.05 31.68
CA GLN A 268 -15.67 -20.28 32.04
C GLN A 268 -14.13 -20.15 31.96
N PRO A 269 -13.36 -20.95 32.70
CA PRO A 269 -11.91 -20.94 32.58
C PRO A 269 -11.47 -21.14 31.13
N LEU A 270 -10.53 -20.32 30.68
CA LEU A 270 -9.95 -20.44 29.34
C LEU A 270 -9.33 -21.82 29.18
N PRO A 271 -9.56 -22.52 28.05
CA PRO A 271 -9.05 -23.86 27.86
C PRO A 271 -7.53 -23.87 27.70
N THR A 272 -6.92 -24.95 28.17
CA THR A 272 -5.53 -25.33 27.90
C THR A 272 -5.50 -26.36 26.79
N CYS A 273 -4.39 -26.46 26.06
CA CYS A 273 -4.18 -27.61 25.17
C CYS A 273 -4.06 -28.88 25.99
N PRO A 274 -4.84 -29.93 25.69
CA PRO A 274 -4.67 -31.22 26.42
C PRO A 274 -3.25 -31.74 26.35
N SER A 275 -2.81 -32.44 27.38
CA SER A 275 -1.48 -33.06 27.41
C SER A 275 -1.43 -34.29 26.50
N ASP A 276 -0.21 -34.65 26.04
CA ASP A 276 -0.01 -35.88 25.30
C ASP A 276 -0.42 -37.11 26.15
N GLY A 277 -1.21 -38.01 25.57
CA GLY A 277 -1.72 -39.18 26.23
C GLY A 277 -2.83 -38.96 27.28
N ALA A 278 -3.21 -37.71 27.55
CA ALA A 278 -4.29 -37.36 28.48
C ALA A 278 -5.37 -36.49 27.77
N PRO A 279 -6.25 -37.08 26.97
CA PRO A 279 -7.32 -36.36 26.30
C PRO A 279 -8.33 -35.84 27.34
N GLU A 280 -8.98 -34.71 27.02
CA GLU A 280 -9.90 -34.00 27.90
C GLU A 280 -11.37 -34.31 27.52
N PRO A 281 -12.09 -35.13 28.35
CA PRO A 281 -13.45 -35.54 28.03
C PRO A 281 -14.46 -34.38 28.01
N SER A 282 -14.33 -33.42 28.95
CA SER A 282 -15.26 -32.29 29.06
C SER A 282 -15.21 -31.37 27.83
N TYR A 283 -14.03 -31.23 27.24
CA TYR A 283 -13.87 -30.46 25.99
C TYR A 283 -14.50 -31.17 24.80
N ALA A 284 -14.35 -32.50 24.76
CA ALA A 284 -14.98 -33.29 23.68
C ALA A 284 -16.52 -33.21 23.75
N GLU A 285 -17.10 -33.34 24.93
CA GLU A 285 -18.54 -33.24 25.13
C GLU A 285 -19.09 -31.89 24.69
N GLN A 286 -18.51 -30.81 25.18
CA GLN A 286 -18.91 -29.44 24.83
C GLN A 286 -18.76 -29.16 23.33
N TYR A 287 -17.63 -29.54 22.74
CA TYR A 287 -17.38 -29.42 21.32
C TYR A 287 -18.40 -30.20 20.47
N LEU A 288 -18.70 -31.44 20.86
CA LEU A 288 -19.68 -32.28 20.16
C LEU A 288 -21.08 -31.67 20.21
N GLY A 289 -21.45 -30.99 21.31
CA GLY A 289 -22.67 -30.20 21.40
C GLY A 289 -22.73 -29.13 20.29
N GLU A 290 -21.68 -28.35 20.14
CA GLU A 290 -21.60 -27.33 19.04
C GLU A 290 -21.62 -27.98 17.66
N TYR A 291 -20.87 -29.07 17.48
CA TYR A 291 -20.82 -29.78 16.21
C TYR A 291 -22.16 -30.30 15.73
N ARG A 292 -22.98 -30.86 16.64
CA ARG A 292 -24.35 -31.31 16.33
C ARG A 292 -25.26 -30.17 15.90
N LEU A 293 -25.17 -29.01 16.56
CA LEU A 293 -25.93 -27.80 16.17
C LEU A 293 -25.63 -27.34 14.75
N ILE A 294 -24.38 -27.52 14.29
CA ILE A 294 -23.92 -27.06 12.97
C ILE A 294 -24.14 -28.09 11.88
N SER A 295 -23.98 -29.39 12.20
CA SER A 295 -23.99 -30.47 11.20
C SER A 295 -25.40 -31.10 11.03
N GLY A 296 -26.30 -30.91 11.99
CA GLY A 296 -27.55 -31.65 12.09
C GLY A 296 -27.33 -33.10 12.52
N GLU A 297 -28.40 -33.79 12.89
CA GLU A 297 -28.33 -35.17 13.41
C GLU A 297 -27.90 -36.22 12.36
N LEU A 298 -28.08 -35.92 11.06
CA LEU A 298 -27.84 -36.86 9.95
C LEU A 298 -26.53 -36.63 9.21
N GLY A 299 -25.72 -35.68 9.61
CA GLY A 299 -24.55 -35.23 8.83
C GLY A 299 -23.21 -35.81 9.26
N GLY A 300 -22.87 -37.07 8.92
CA GLY A 300 -21.46 -37.56 8.91
C GLY A 300 -20.66 -37.39 10.23
N ALA A 301 -21.35 -37.30 11.36
CA ALA A 301 -20.78 -37.06 12.68
C ALA A 301 -19.92 -38.23 13.20
N ASP A 302 -20.10 -39.43 12.68
CA ASP A 302 -19.56 -40.68 13.22
C ASP A 302 -18.04 -40.65 13.33
N ARG A 303 -17.35 -40.16 12.31
CA ARG A 303 -15.84 -40.03 12.36
C ARG A 303 -15.36 -39.07 13.43
N THR A 304 -16.05 -37.95 13.59
CA THR A 304 -15.68 -36.93 14.59
C THR A 304 -16.02 -37.41 15.99
N ILE A 305 -17.18 -38.03 16.19
CA ILE A 305 -17.61 -38.65 17.47
C ILE A 305 -16.61 -39.75 17.84
N GLN A 306 -16.26 -40.62 16.90
CA GLN A 306 -15.33 -41.71 17.16
C GLN A 306 -13.90 -41.20 17.48
N ALA A 307 -13.44 -40.14 16.83
CA ALA A 307 -12.16 -39.49 17.14
C ALA A 307 -12.11 -38.88 18.56
N LEU A 308 -13.24 -38.49 19.10
CA LEU A 308 -13.37 -37.84 20.41
C LEU A 308 -13.94 -38.73 21.51
N ARG A 309 -14.13 -40.05 21.27
CA ARG A 309 -14.73 -40.99 22.23
C ARG A 309 -14.01 -41.05 23.55
N HIS A 310 -12.72 -40.78 23.57
CA HIS A 310 -11.88 -40.79 24.79
C HIS A 310 -11.55 -39.38 25.31
N GLY A 311 -12.16 -38.34 24.71
CA GLY A 311 -11.88 -36.94 24.99
C GLY A 311 -11.16 -36.22 23.86
N MET A 312 -10.99 -34.92 23.99
CA MET A 312 -10.27 -34.10 23.02
C MET A 312 -8.77 -34.25 23.21
N SER A 313 -8.08 -34.79 22.20
CA SER A 313 -6.62 -34.98 22.23
C SER A 313 -5.86 -33.68 21.93
N LYS A 314 -4.58 -33.63 22.28
CA LYS A 314 -3.66 -32.54 21.93
C LYS A 314 -3.61 -32.30 20.42
N SER A 315 -3.44 -33.35 19.65
CA SER A 315 -3.37 -33.27 18.18
C SER A 315 -4.64 -32.69 17.56
N PHE A 316 -5.83 -33.08 18.05
CA PHE A 316 -7.10 -32.53 17.60
C PHE A 316 -7.19 -31.03 17.89
N PHE A 317 -6.86 -30.60 19.12
CA PHE A 317 -6.89 -29.19 19.53
C PHE A 317 -5.95 -28.34 18.68
N GLU A 318 -4.70 -28.75 18.55
CA GLU A 318 -3.69 -28.00 17.79
C GLU A 318 -4.00 -27.94 16.30
N GLN A 319 -4.49 -29.02 15.70
CA GLN A 319 -4.89 -29.05 14.30
C GLN A 319 -6.04 -28.09 14.02
N ARG A 320 -7.11 -28.09 14.86
CA ARG A 320 -8.24 -27.17 14.67
C ARG A 320 -7.83 -25.73 14.83
N LYS A 321 -7.10 -25.40 15.90
CA LYS A 321 -6.56 -24.07 16.14
C LYS A 321 -5.74 -23.57 14.94
N SER A 322 -4.81 -24.40 14.45
CA SER A 322 -3.93 -24.05 13.34
C SER A 322 -4.70 -23.79 12.04
N ARG A 323 -5.64 -24.66 11.68
CA ARG A 323 -6.48 -24.52 10.48
C ARG A 323 -7.30 -23.25 10.51
N ILE A 324 -7.97 -22.99 11.64
CA ILE A 324 -8.79 -21.78 11.83
C ILE A 324 -7.90 -20.53 11.72
N ASN A 325 -6.80 -20.46 12.47
CA ASN A 325 -5.92 -19.32 12.46
C ASN A 325 -5.31 -19.07 11.07
N ASN A 326 -4.93 -20.11 10.33
CA ASN A 326 -4.42 -19.95 8.96
C ASN A 326 -5.50 -19.39 8.03
N LYS A 327 -6.74 -19.89 8.13
CA LYS A 327 -7.86 -19.38 7.33
C LYS A 327 -8.16 -17.91 7.66
N LEU A 328 -8.21 -17.56 8.95
CA LEU A 328 -8.42 -16.18 9.41
C LEU A 328 -7.31 -15.24 8.92
N LYS A 329 -6.04 -15.63 9.07
CA LYS A 329 -4.89 -14.84 8.59
C LYS A 329 -4.95 -14.60 7.08
N GLN A 330 -5.22 -15.64 6.30
CA GLN A 330 -5.32 -15.54 4.84
C GLN A 330 -6.46 -14.63 4.38
N THR A 331 -7.57 -14.64 5.11
CA THR A 331 -8.78 -13.90 4.70
C THR A 331 -8.80 -12.47 5.24
N LEU A 332 -8.38 -12.25 6.49
CA LEU A 332 -8.48 -10.97 7.19
C LEU A 332 -7.18 -10.15 7.20
N GLN A 333 -6.05 -10.77 6.85
CA GLN A 333 -4.75 -10.10 6.79
C GLN A 333 -4.46 -9.26 8.05
N HIS A 334 -4.39 -7.93 7.93
CA HIS A 334 -4.10 -7.00 9.04
C HIS A 334 -5.18 -7.00 10.13
N ALA A 335 -6.44 -7.32 9.80
CA ALA A 335 -7.54 -7.40 10.76
C ALA A 335 -7.55 -8.71 11.58
N ALA A 336 -6.80 -9.74 11.15
CA ALA A 336 -6.83 -11.06 11.76
C ALA A 336 -6.54 -11.11 13.27
N PRO A 337 -5.61 -10.33 13.85
CA PRO A 337 -5.17 -10.50 15.23
C PRO A 337 -6.28 -10.58 16.28
N ALA A 338 -7.34 -9.76 16.14
CA ALA A 338 -8.48 -9.76 17.08
C ALA A 338 -9.28 -11.07 17.09
N TYR A 339 -9.29 -11.78 15.97
CA TYR A 339 -10.09 -12.98 15.73
C TYR A 339 -9.32 -14.29 15.92
N LEU A 340 -7.99 -14.24 16.07
CA LEU A 340 -7.17 -15.44 16.21
C LEU A 340 -7.37 -16.11 17.57
N ILE A 341 -7.30 -17.45 17.58
CA ILE A 341 -7.16 -18.22 18.80
C ILE A 341 -5.73 -18.06 19.29
N SER A 342 -5.56 -17.20 20.28
CA SER A 342 -4.26 -16.76 20.79
C SER A 342 -3.90 -17.40 22.12
N ALA A 343 -2.61 -17.71 22.29
CA ALA A 343 -2.07 -18.22 23.55
C ALA A 343 -1.89 -17.09 24.56
N VAL A 344 -2.25 -17.33 25.82
CA VAL A 344 -2.10 -16.41 26.96
C VAL A 344 -1.44 -17.13 28.10
N GLY A 345 -0.53 -16.46 28.80
CA GLY A 345 0.25 -17.02 29.91
C GLY A 345 1.53 -17.74 29.46
N LYS A 346 2.27 -18.27 30.43
CA LYS A 346 3.54 -19.00 30.21
C LYS A 346 3.35 -20.49 30.41
N ARG A 347 4.15 -21.31 29.74
CA ARG A 347 4.21 -22.77 29.99
C ARG A 347 4.55 -23.04 31.44
N PRO A 348 3.91 -24.05 32.06
CA PRO A 348 2.97 -25.03 31.49
C PRO A 348 1.50 -24.55 31.48
N GLN A 349 1.19 -23.37 31.98
CA GLN A 349 -0.19 -22.85 32.16
C GLN A 349 -0.69 -22.04 30.95
N THR A 350 -0.24 -22.34 29.74
CA THR A 350 -0.72 -21.66 28.52
C THR A 350 -2.19 -21.93 28.31
N ARG A 351 -3.00 -20.87 28.23
CA ARG A 351 -4.43 -20.90 27.95
C ARG A 351 -4.70 -20.27 26.60
N TYR A 352 -5.89 -20.50 26.05
CA TYR A 352 -6.26 -19.99 24.71
C TYR A 352 -7.50 -19.12 24.79
N ARG A 353 -7.47 -17.98 24.07
CA ARG A 353 -8.61 -17.06 23.96
C ARG A 353 -8.68 -16.41 22.60
N ILE A 354 -9.82 -15.77 22.32
CA ILE A 354 -10.03 -14.86 21.19
C ILE A 354 -10.16 -13.45 21.78
N TRP A 355 -9.46 -12.45 21.17
CA TRP A 355 -9.37 -11.10 21.72
C TRP A 355 -10.60 -10.23 21.36
N LEU A 356 -11.79 -10.79 21.57
CA LEU A 356 -13.07 -10.10 21.41
C LEU A 356 -13.82 -10.07 22.74
N ASN A 357 -14.44 -8.94 23.03
CA ASN A 357 -15.33 -8.77 24.17
C ASN A 357 -16.75 -9.27 23.85
N ALA A 358 -17.59 -9.43 24.85
CA ALA A 358 -18.95 -9.95 24.67
C ALA A 358 -19.83 -9.07 23.76
N ASP A 359 -19.69 -7.75 23.84
CA ASP A 359 -20.39 -6.75 23.02
C ASP A 359 -19.96 -6.77 21.53
N GLN A 360 -18.80 -7.34 21.24
CA GLN A 360 -18.25 -7.48 19.89
C GLN A 360 -18.65 -8.79 19.19
N ILE A 361 -19.35 -9.69 19.91
CA ILE A 361 -19.70 -11.03 19.42
C ILE A 361 -21.21 -11.16 19.31
N GLN A 362 -21.71 -11.46 18.10
CA GLN A 362 -23.11 -11.69 17.85
C GLN A 362 -23.33 -13.11 17.29
N TYR A 363 -24.21 -13.87 17.93
CA TYR A 363 -24.76 -15.10 17.34
C TYR A 363 -26.01 -14.75 16.58
N GLN A 364 -26.13 -15.21 15.34
CA GLN A 364 -27.35 -15.06 14.59
C GLN A 364 -28.38 -16.03 15.20
N GLN A 365 -29.28 -15.50 16.04
CA GLN A 365 -30.39 -16.23 16.60
C GLN A 365 -31.50 -16.34 15.53
N GLU A 366 -32.29 -17.42 15.63
CA GLU A 366 -33.53 -17.54 14.87
C GLU A 366 -34.43 -16.36 15.19
N ASN A 367 -34.93 -15.64 14.17
CA ASN A 367 -36.22 -15.05 14.28
C ASN A 367 -37.20 -16.24 14.44
N LYS A 368 -37.69 -16.47 15.64
CA LYS A 368 -38.90 -17.26 15.87
C LYS A 368 -40.01 -16.48 15.19
N GLY A 369 -40.32 -16.81 13.91
CA GLY A 369 -41.58 -16.49 13.28
C GLY A 369 -42.66 -17.47 13.73
#